data_3b7ce26e545864b9d06f06d73b1ecf65
#
_entry.id   3b7ce26e545864b9d06f06d73b1ecf65
#
_cell.length_a   1.000
_cell.length_b   1.000
_cell.length_c   1.000
_cell.angle_alpha   90.00
_cell.angle_beta   90.00
_cell.angle_gamma   90.00
#
_symmetry.space_group_name_H-M   'P 1'
#
loop_
_entity.id
_entity.type
_entity.pdbx_description
1 polymer ?
#
loop_
_entity_poly.entity_id
_entity_poly.type
_entity_poly.pdbx_seq_one_letter_code
_entity_poly.pdbx_strand_id
1 'polypeptide(L)'
;SFFKNVLANDKSNIKALNGVGVTYQLMGDNNSAMKCFTKILNIDSREIQAWISIGFVYQKMLKFNDALKCYKKAQMLINNNYHHKLYDGLASCLTKLSEFDQAIEVYKQIFQREEGKKKWDAQRSIKFVNKLKRKKAIGALPEIVPGGTSSAAGAPAAGSVATSDASGDGVF
;
A
#
# COMPACT_ATOMS: atom_id res chain seq x y z
N SER A 1 -32.66 -3.30 -16.93
CA SER A 1 -32.00 -2.17 -17.63
C SER A 1 -32.20 -0.81 -17.00
N PHE A 2 -33.26 -0.60 -16.23
CA PHE A 2 -33.55 0.69 -15.57
C PHE A 2 -32.46 1.08 -14.56
N PHE A 3 -31.95 0.16 -13.74
CA PHE A 3 -30.87 0.39 -12.80
C PHE A 3 -29.54 0.77 -13.47
N LYS A 4 -29.26 0.35 -14.68
CA LYS A 4 -28.03 0.73 -15.39
C LYS A 4 -28.01 2.20 -15.82
N ASN A 5 -29.17 2.78 -16.16
CA ASN A 5 -29.26 4.18 -16.61
C ASN A 5 -29.33 5.17 -15.44
N VAL A 6 -29.93 4.79 -14.30
CA VAL A 6 -29.93 5.58 -13.07
C VAL A 6 -28.52 5.65 -12.44
N LEU A 7 -27.72 4.60 -12.66
CA LEU A 7 -26.33 4.52 -12.20
C LEU A 7 -25.35 5.40 -13.00
N ALA A 8 -25.72 5.94 -14.14
CA ALA A 8 -24.75 6.57 -15.03
C ALA A 8 -24.50 8.06 -14.80
N ASN A 9 -25.35 8.79 -14.06
CA ASN A 9 -25.30 10.25 -14.08
C ASN A 9 -25.53 10.98 -12.74
N ASP A 10 -25.56 10.29 -11.60
CA ASP A 10 -25.89 10.94 -10.34
C ASP A 10 -24.74 10.91 -9.33
N LYS A 11 -24.39 12.07 -8.77
CA LYS A 11 -23.40 12.20 -7.66
C LYS A 11 -23.78 11.36 -6.44
N SER A 12 -25.07 11.10 -6.21
CA SER A 12 -25.56 10.17 -5.18
C SER A 12 -25.06 8.75 -5.43
N ASN A 13 -24.89 8.38 -6.67
CA ASN A 13 -24.39 7.10 -7.11
C ASN A 13 -22.88 6.92 -6.88
N ILE A 14 -22.09 7.97 -7.11
CA ILE A 14 -20.66 7.97 -6.77
C ILE A 14 -20.46 7.71 -5.27
N LYS A 15 -21.29 8.32 -4.41
CA LYS A 15 -21.26 8.08 -2.96
C LYS A 15 -21.62 6.64 -2.61
N ALA A 16 -22.66 6.08 -3.23
CA ALA A 16 -23.07 4.70 -3.02
C ALA A 16 -21.99 3.72 -3.48
N LEU A 17 -21.43 3.90 -4.68
CA LEU A 17 -20.33 3.09 -5.21
C LEU A 17 -19.08 3.18 -4.33
N ASN A 18 -18.78 4.37 -3.81
CA ASN A 18 -17.66 4.55 -2.89
C ASN A 18 -17.89 3.78 -1.58
N GLY A 19 -19.10 3.84 -1.00
CA GLY A 19 -19.47 3.06 0.19
C GLY A 19 -19.31 1.55 -0.03
N VAL A 20 -19.84 1.03 -1.14
CA VAL A 20 -19.70 -0.39 -1.52
C VAL A 20 -18.23 -0.76 -1.73
N GLY A 21 -17.46 0.09 -2.44
CA GLY A 21 -16.03 -0.14 -2.66
C GLY A 21 -15.24 -0.19 -1.37
N VAL A 22 -15.51 0.71 -0.43
CA VAL A 22 -14.88 0.70 0.91
C VAL A 22 -15.28 -0.54 1.71
N THR A 23 -16.53 -1.00 1.60
CA THR A 23 -16.97 -2.23 2.25
C THR A 23 -16.19 -3.45 1.75
N TYR A 24 -16.05 -3.60 0.42
CA TYR A 24 -15.22 -4.67 -0.16
C TYR A 24 -13.76 -4.56 0.28
N GLN A 25 -13.23 -3.35 0.38
CA GLN A 25 -11.87 -3.10 0.86
C GLN A 25 -11.67 -3.54 2.32
N LEU A 26 -12.65 -3.29 3.19
CA LEU A 26 -12.64 -3.75 4.58
C LEU A 26 -12.76 -5.27 4.70
N MET A 27 -13.48 -5.91 3.78
CA MET A 27 -13.59 -7.37 3.67
C MET A 27 -12.33 -8.01 3.06
N GLY A 28 -11.38 -7.23 2.56
CA GLY A 28 -10.17 -7.72 1.90
C GLY A 28 -10.37 -8.12 0.43
N ASP A 29 -11.59 -7.96 -0.13
CA ASP A 29 -11.85 -8.20 -1.55
C ASP A 29 -11.37 -7.01 -2.39
N ASN A 30 -10.06 -6.99 -2.61
CA ASN A 30 -9.40 -5.93 -3.36
C ASN A 30 -9.90 -5.86 -4.82
N ASN A 31 -10.31 -6.99 -5.42
CA ASN A 31 -10.75 -7.03 -6.81
C ASN A 31 -12.12 -6.36 -6.98
N SER A 32 -13.08 -6.66 -6.09
CA SER A 32 -14.39 -6.03 -6.11
C SER A 32 -14.33 -4.56 -5.74
N ALA A 33 -13.48 -4.19 -4.76
CA ALA A 33 -13.23 -2.79 -4.43
C ALA A 33 -12.69 -2.01 -5.63
N MET A 34 -11.69 -2.55 -6.34
CA MET A 34 -11.12 -1.95 -7.54
C MET A 34 -12.17 -1.72 -8.62
N LYS A 35 -13.05 -2.70 -8.88
CA LYS A 35 -14.15 -2.57 -9.84
C LYS A 35 -15.09 -1.41 -9.49
N CYS A 36 -15.42 -1.23 -8.20
CA CYS A 36 -16.28 -0.13 -7.76
C CYS A 36 -15.60 1.23 -7.98
N PHE A 37 -14.35 1.38 -7.57
CA PHE A 37 -13.63 2.65 -7.73
C PHE A 37 -13.34 2.99 -9.20
N THR A 38 -13.05 1.99 -10.05
CA THR A 38 -12.90 2.19 -11.49
C THR A 38 -14.22 2.65 -12.13
N LYS A 39 -15.37 2.11 -11.70
CA LYS A 39 -16.67 2.61 -12.16
C LYS A 39 -16.89 4.08 -11.80
N ILE A 40 -16.46 4.51 -10.61
CA ILE A 40 -16.52 5.93 -10.23
C ILE A 40 -15.67 6.77 -11.18
N LEU A 41 -14.45 6.35 -11.48
CA LEU A 41 -13.58 7.09 -12.41
C LEU A 41 -14.10 7.11 -13.85
N ASN A 42 -14.90 6.12 -14.27
CA ASN A 42 -15.58 6.13 -15.57
C ASN A 42 -16.75 7.14 -15.59
N ILE A 43 -17.35 7.46 -14.45
CA ILE A 43 -18.38 8.49 -14.30
C ILE A 43 -17.71 9.87 -14.18
N ASP A 44 -16.75 10.00 -13.30
CA ASP A 44 -15.96 11.22 -13.09
C ASP A 44 -14.47 10.88 -12.90
N SER A 45 -13.69 11.07 -13.95
CA SER A 45 -12.24 10.81 -13.94
C SER A 45 -11.46 11.74 -13.02
N ARG A 46 -12.09 12.81 -12.52
CA ARG A 46 -11.49 13.79 -11.58
C ARG A 46 -11.88 13.52 -10.12
N GLU A 47 -12.62 12.45 -9.84
CA GLU A 47 -13.01 12.11 -8.47
C GLU A 47 -11.79 11.71 -7.64
N ILE A 48 -11.35 12.65 -6.81
CA ILE A 48 -10.11 12.53 -6.00
C ILE A 48 -10.19 11.34 -5.04
N GLN A 49 -11.36 11.14 -4.41
CA GLN A 49 -11.56 10.08 -3.44
C GLN A 49 -11.39 8.69 -4.08
N ALA A 50 -11.83 8.51 -5.33
CA ALA A 50 -11.66 7.26 -6.06
C ALA A 50 -10.18 6.97 -6.33
N TRP A 51 -9.40 7.97 -6.77
CA TRP A 51 -7.96 7.82 -6.95
C TRP A 51 -7.23 7.44 -5.66
N ILE A 52 -7.59 8.07 -4.53
CA ILE A 52 -7.02 7.74 -3.21
C ILE A 52 -7.38 6.30 -2.82
N SER A 53 -8.62 5.88 -3.03
CA SER A 53 -9.10 4.53 -2.70
C SER A 53 -8.41 3.47 -3.55
N ILE A 54 -8.24 3.69 -4.85
CA ILE A 54 -7.49 2.80 -5.75
C ILE A 54 -6.02 2.70 -5.30
N GLY A 55 -5.39 3.83 -4.96
CA GLY A 55 -4.04 3.84 -4.43
C GLY A 55 -3.90 2.99 -3.17
N PHE A 56 -4.87 3.08 -2.26
CA PHE A 56 -4.88 2.26 -1.05
C PHE A 56 -5.08 0.76 -1.37
N VAL A 57 -5.94 0.40 -2.34
CA VAL A 57 -6.10 -0.99 -2.78
C VAL A 57 -4.78 -1.53 -3.35
N TYR A 58 -4.11 -0.78 -4.22
CA TYR A 58 -2.79 -1.18 -4.74
C TYR A 58 -1.75 -1.34 -3.61
N GLN A 59 -1.77 -0.46 -2.62
CA GLN A 59 -0.90 -0.57 -1.45
C GLN A 59 -1.16 -1.84 -0.64
N LYS A 60 -2.43 -2.24 -0.45
CA LYS A 60 -2.80 -3.52 0.18
C LYS A 60 -2.35 -4.73 -0.65
N MET A 61 -2.31 -4.61 -1.96
CA MET A 61 -1.79 -5.62 -2.89
C MET A 61 -0.25 -5.58 -3.00
N LEU A 62 0.44 -4.78 -2.20
CA LEU A 62 1.90 -4.57 -2.22
C LEU A 62 2.44 -3.99 -3.55
N LYS A 63 1.57 -3.45 -4.40
CA LYS A 63 1.91 -2.78 -5.67
C LYS A 63 2.20 -1.31 -5.44
N PHE A 64 3.29 -1.01 -4.74
CA PHE A 64 3.59 0.34 -4.27
C PHE A 64 3.83 1.36 -5.39
N ASN A 65 4.39 0.94 -6.54
CA ASN A 65 4.58 1.82 -7.69
C ASN A 65 3.24 2.26 -8.30
N ASP A 66 2.26 1.35 -8.42
CA ASP A 66 0.95 1.68 -8.97
C ASP A 66 0.13 2.51 -7.97
N ALA A 67 0.25 2.20 -6.67
CA ALA A 67 -0.31 3.03 -5.61
C ALA A 67 0.22 4.47 -5.68
N LEU A 68 1.54 4.63 -5.85
CA LEU A 68 2.20 5.93 -5.96
C LEU A 68 1.68 6.74 -7.15
N LYS A 69 1.48 6.09 -8.31
CA LYS A 69 0.88 6.75 -9.50
C LYS A 69 -0.53 7.29 -9.20
N CYS A 70 -1.37 6.49 -8.52
CA CYS A 70 -2.72 6.89 -8.16
C CYS A 70 -2.71 8.07 -7.17
N TYR A 71 -1.86 8.02 -6.14
CA TYR A 71 -1.73 9.12 -5.19
C TYR A 71 -1.19 10.40 -5.83
N LYS A 72 -0.19 10.31 -6.73
CA LYS A 72 0.30 11.47 -7.50
C LYS A 72 -0.82 12.05 -8.39
N LYS A 73 -1.63 11.22 -9.02
CA LYS A 73 -2.79 11.69 -9.80
C LYS A 73 -3.79 12.43 -8.92
N ALA A 74 -4.14 11.88 -7.75
CA ALA A 74 -5.00 12.55 -6.78
C ALA A 74 -4.39 13.89 -6.31
N GLN A 75 -3.07 13.92 -6.05
CA GLN A 75 -2.35 15.13 -5.65
C GLN A 75 -2.45 16.25 -6.70
N MET A 76 -2.34 15.90 -7.98
CA MET A 76 -2.51 16.88 -9.07
C MET A 76 -3.93 17.45 -9.15
N LEU A 77 -4.94 16.67 -8.76
CA LEU A 77 -6.36 17.06 -8.84
C LEU A 77 -6.81 17.94 -7.67
N ILE A 78 -6.15 17.88 -6.51
CA ILE A 78 -6.57 18.64 -5.31
C ILE A 78 -6.13 20.12 -5.32
N ASN A 79 -5.44 20.59 -6.36
CA ASN A 79 -5.07 22.02 -6.51
C ASN A 79 -4.48 22.63 -5.22
N ASN A 80 -3.46 22.01 -4.63
CA ASN A 80 -2.80 22.42 -3.38
C ASN A 80 -3.65 22.34 -2.09
N ASN A 81 -4.87 21.84 -2.13
CA ASN A 81 -5.61 21.54 -0.93
C ASN A 81 -5.01 20.34 -0.23
N TYR A 82 -4.92 20.39 1.09
CA TYR A 82 -4.38 19.29 1.87
C TYR A 82 -5.42 18.19 2.11
N HIS A 83 -5.02 16.93 1.91
CA HIS A 83 -5.85 15.77 2.20
C HIS A 83 -5.03 14.70 2.92
N HIS A 84 -5.25 14.55 4.23
CA HIS A 84 -4.44 13.69 5.11
C HIS A 84 -4.21 12.27 4.56
N LYS A 85 -5.28 11.56 4.20
CA LYS A 85 -5.17 10.17 3.70
C LYS A 85 -4.32 10.04 2.44
N LEU A 86 -4.35 11.05 1.57
CA LEU A 86 -3.52 11.10 0.37
C LEU A 86 -2.04 11.20 0.73
N TYR A 87 -1.70 12.18 1.57
CA TYR A 87 -0.31 12.42 1.95
C TYR A 87 0.27 11.27 2.78
N ASP A 88 -0.53 10.67 3.67
CA ASP A 88 -0.13 9.48 4.43
C ASP A 88 0.13 8.27 3.51
N GLY A 89 -0.78 7.99 2.56
CA GLY A 89 -0.61 6.95 1.56
C GLY A 89 0.63 7.17 0.69
N LEU A 90 0.85 8.41 0.23
CA LEU A 90 2.01 8.80 -0.57
C LEU A 90 3.32 8.55 0.19
N ALA A 91 3.43 9.06 1.42
CA ALA A 91 4.62 8.89 2.25
C ALA A 91 4.90 7.43 2.60
N SER A 92 3.85 6.67 2.87
CA SER A 92 3.95 5.22 3.14
C SER A 92 4.50 4.45 1.92
N CYS A 93 3.98 4.73 0.71
CA CYS A 93 4.49 4.12 -0.53
C CYS A 93 5.96 4.47 -0.79
N LEU A 94 6.33 5.75 -0.66
CA LEU A 94 7.70 6.21 -0.82
C LEU A 94 8.65 5.52 0.17
N THR A 95 8.21 5.34 1.41
CA THR A 95 8.98 4.61 2.43
C THR A 95 9.21 3.16 2.02
N LYS A 96 8.18 2.47 1.50
CA LYS A 96 8.27 1.09 1.03
C LYS A 96 9.15 0.94 -0.22
N LEU A 97 9.17 1.94 -1.08
CA LEU A 97 10.04 2.00 -2.25
C LEU A 97 11.48 2.46 -1.91
N SER A 98 11.79 2.67 -0.64
CA SER A 98 13.10 3.18 -0.17
C SER A 98 13.45 4.59 -0.66
N GLU A 99 12.47 5.37 -1.10
CA GLU A 99 12.61 6.78 -1.45
C GLU A 99 12.49 7.66 -0.19
N PHE A 100 13.42 7.47 0.74
CA PHE A 100 13.32 7.98 2.11
C PHE A 100 13.30 9.51 2.19
N ASP A 101 14.04 10.20 1.35
CA ASP A 101 14.10 11.68 1.39
C ASP A 101 12.76 12.29 0.97
N GLN A 102 12.14 11.76 -0.08
CA GLN A 102 10.81 12.18 -0.51
C GLN A 102 9.75 11.83 0.54
N ALA A 103 9.85 10.64 1.15
CA ALA A 103 8.92 10.24 2.22
C ALA A 103 9.00 11.19 3.43
N ILE A 104 10.22 11.56 3.85
CA ILE A 104 10.44 12.51 4.95
C ILE A 104 9.83 13.86 4.62
N GLU A 105 9.99 14.35 3.40
CA GLU A 105 9.43 15.63 2.99
C GLU A 105 7.89 15.64 3.03
N VAL A 106 7.27 14.56 2.57
CA VAL A 106 5.81 14.40 2.66
C VAL A 106 5.35 14.33 4.11
N TYR A 107 6.04 13.59 4.99
CA TYR A 107 5.71 13.55 6.42
C TYR A 107 5.90 14.90 7.11
N LYS A 108 6.88 15.71 6.70
CA LYS A 108 7.02 17.09 7.21
C LYS A 108 5.83 17.97 6.82
N GLN A 109 5.30 17.82 5.61
CA GLN A 109 4.09 18.53 5.19
C GLN A 109 2.87 18.13 6.05
N ILE A 110 2.73 16.83 6.39
CA ILE A 110 1.70 16.38 7.34
C ILE A 110 1.93 17.03 8.70
N PHE A 111 3.17 17.00 9.21
CA PHE A 111 3.51 17.56 10.52
C PHE A 111 3.20 19.07 10.62
N GLN A 112 3.40 19.82 9.54
CA GLN A 112 3.14 21.26 9.51
C GLN A 112 1.64 21.60 9.45
N ARG A 113 0.81 20.73 8.84
CA ARG A 113 -0.61 20.99 8.55
C ARG A 113 -1.58 20.33 9.51
N GLU A 114 -1.10 19.38 10.31
CA GLU A 114 -1.93 18.62 11.24
C GLU A 114 -1.61 18.99 12.69
N GLU A 115 -2.59 18.74 13.57
CA GLU A 115 -2.47 18.94 15.01
C GLU A 115 -2.72 17.65 15.79
N GLY A 116 -2.45 17.67 17.07
CA GLY A 116 -2.74 16.57 17.97
C GLY A 116 -2.07 15.26 17.56
N LYS A 117 -2.83 14.16 17.59
CA LYS A 117 -2.34 12.80 17.31
C LYS A 117 -1.69 12.66 15.94
N LYS A 118 -2.28 13.23 14.89
CA LYS A 118 -1.76 13.09 13.51
C LYS A 118 -0.40 13.77 13.35
N LYS A 119 -0.18 14.90 14.01
CA LYS A 119 1.11 15.57 14.08
C LYS A 119 2.16 14.69 14.77
N TRP A 120 1.80 14.05 15.87
CA TRP A 120 2.65 13.10 16.58
C TRP A 120 3.01 11.89 15.72
N ASP A 121 2.03 11.31 15.03
CA ASP A 121 2.22 10.16 14.15
C ASP A 121 3.17 10.52 12.99
N ALA A 122 3.04 11.72 12.39
CA ALA A 122 3.94 12.21 11.36
C ALA A 122 5.38 12.36 11.88
N GLN A 123 5.58 12.93 13.06
CA GLN A 123 6.90 13.07 13.69
C GLN A 123 7.55 11.70 13.98
N ARG A 124 6.75 10.76 14.45
CA ARG A 124 7.18 9.37 14.70
C ARG A 124 7.60 8.68 13.39
N SER A 125 6.83 8.90 12.32
CA SER A 125 7.14 8.37 11.00
C SER A 125 8.44 8.95 10.43
N ILE A 126 8.69 10.26 10.59
CA ILE A 126 9.96 10.89 10.20
C ILE A 126 11.15 10.22 10.92
N LYS A 127 11.06 10.03 12.24
CA LYS A 127 12.11 9.35 13.01
C LYS A 127 12.34 7.92 12.52
N PHE A 128 11.27 7.20 12.23
CA PHE A 128 11.32 5.82 11.72
C PHE A 128 11.98 5.76 10.33
N VAL A 129 11.57 6.61 9.39
CA VAL A 129 12.14 6.65 8.03
C VAL A 129 13.61 7.04 8.06
N ASN A 130 14.01 7.99 8.91
CA ASN A 130 15.42 8.33 9.10
C ASN A 130 16.24 7.14 9.61
N LYS A 131 15.67 6.32 10.52
CA LYS A 131 16.33 5.08 10.99
C LYS A 131 16.49 4.07 9.84
N LEU A 132 15.47 3.91 8.98
CA LEU A 132 15.54 3.03 7.80
C LEU A 132 16.61 3.54 6.80
N LYS A 133 16.63 4.84 6.52
CA LYS A 133 17.63 5.47 5.63
C LYS A 133 19.05 5.17 6.11
N ARG A 134 19.32 5.33 7.42
CA ARG A 134 20.63 5.00 8.02
C ARG A 134 20.97 3.51 7.88
N LYS A 135 20.00 2.61 8.13
CA LYS A 135 20.21 1.17 7.97
C LYS A 135 20.55 0.78 6.53
N LYS A 136 19.87 1.38 5.54
CA LYS A 136 20.18 1.15 4.13
C LYS A 136 21.60 1.64 3.78
N ALA A 137 21.99 2.80 4.28
CA ALA A 137 23.32 3.37 4.02
C ALA A 137 24.46 2.49 4.55
N ILE A 138 24.23 1.72 5.63
CA ILE A 138 25.22 0.78 6.19
C ILE A 138 25.08 -0.66 5.65
N GLY A 139 24.28 -0.86 4.58
CA GLY A 139 24.08 -2.18 3.97
C GLY A 139 23.24 -3.17 4.81
N ALA A 140 22.57 -2.72 5.86
CA ALA A 140 21.78 -3.57 6.76
C ALA A 140 20.35 -3.84 6.26
N LEU A 141 19.95 -3.29 5.10
CA LEU A 141 18.66 -3.52 4.46
C LEU A 141 18.89 -4.06 3.05
N PRO A 142 18.13 -5.10 2.62
CA PRO A 142 18.18 -5.57 1.25
C PRO A 142 17.69 -4.48 0.29
N GLU A 143 18.26 -4.42 -0.89
CA GLU A 143 17.76 -3.55 -1.96
C GLU A 143 16.39 -4.05 -2.43
N ILE A 144 15.38 -3.19 -2.39
CA ILE A 144 14.09 -3.47 -3.00
C ILE A 144 14.21 -3.13 -4.47
N VAL A 145 14.40 -4.15 -5.33
CA VAL A 145 14.39 -3.99 -6.78
C VAL A 145 12.95 -3.72 -7.22
N PRO A 146 12.63 -2.56 -7.78
CA PRO A 146 11.27 -2.28 -8.28
C PRO A 146 11.03 -3.15 -9.53
N GLY A 147 10.16 -4.15 -9.40
CA GLY A 147 9.66 -4.97 -10.50
C GLY A 147 10.24 -6.38 -10.63
N GLY A 148 11.00 -6.87 -9.66
CA GLY A 148 11.42 -8.27 -9.63
C GLY A 148 10.30 -9.16 -9.08
N THR A 149 9.82 -10.12 -9.90
CA THR A 149 9.04 -11.27 -9.43
C THR A 149 9.85 -11.97 -8.34
N SER A 150 9.26 -12.18 -7.17
CA SER A 150 9.82 -12.96 -6.08
C SER A 150 10.15 -14.38 -6.58
N SER A 151 11.38 -14.60 -6.99
CA SER A 151 11.94 -15.94 -7.11
C SER A 151 12.19 -16.42 -5.68
N ALA A 152 11.41 -17.38 -5.25
CA ALA A 152 11.58 -18.08 -3.99
C ALA A 152 12.96 -18.77 -4.01
N ALA A 153 13.94 -18.14 -3.37
CA ALA A 153 15.22 -18.78 -3.10
C ALA A 153 15.01 -19.88 -2.06
N GLY A 154 15.43 -21.08 -2.43
CA GLY A 154 15.19 -22.34 -1.76
C GLY A 154 15.53 -22.39 -0.28
N ALA A 155 14.70 -23.13 0.42
CA ALA A 155 15.03 -23.64 1.74
C ALA A 155 16.31 -24.48 1.69
N PRO A 156 17.22 -24.38 2.67
CA PRO A 156 18.35 -25.28 2.76
C PRO A 156 17.86 -26.70 3.05
N ALA A 157 18.24 -27.63 2.21
CA ALA A 157 18.02 -29.06 2.40
C ALA A 157 18.62 -29.49 3.75
N ALA A 158 17.78 -30.07 4.58
CA ALA A 158 18.22 -30.74 5.78
C ALA A 158 19.10 -31.95 5.37
N GLY A 159 20.34 -31.92 5.79
CA GLY A 159 21.30 -32.98 5.56
C GLY A 159 20.83 -34.29 6.16
N SER A 160 20.82 -35.33 5.35
CA SER A 160 20.68 -36.71 5.75
C SER A 160 21.84 -37.11 6.64
N VAL A 161 21.55 -37.39 7.88
CA VAL A 161 22.47 -38.13 8.76
C VAL A 161 22.17 -39.61 8.56
N ALA A 162 23.06 -40.26 7.85
CA ALA A 162 23.17 -41.71 7.78
C ALA A 162 23.65 -42.19 9.18
N THR A 163 22.88 -43.04 9.83
CA THR A 163 23.34 -43.89 10.90
C THR A 163 23.39 -45.33 10.37
N SER A 164 24.61 -45.82 10.25
CA SER A 164 24.97 -47.22 10.05
C SER A 164 24.61 -48.08 11.23
N ASP A 165 24.15 -49.27 10.87
CA ASP A 165 24.23 -50.57 11.56
C ASP A 165 24.74 -50.65 13.01
N ALA A 166 23.97 -51.35 13.82
CA ALA A 166 24.51 -52.42 14.65
C ALA A 166 23.39 -53.38 15.08
N SER A 167 23.50 -54.56 14.59
CA SER A 167 22.88 -55.80 15.04
C SER A 167 23.08 -56.08 16.52
N GLY A 168 22.11 -56.72 17.19
CA GLY A 168 22.29 -57.25 18.53
C GLY A 168 21.08 -58.00 19.04
N ASP A 169 21.11 -59.28 18.88
CA ASP A 169 20.32 -60.37 19.47
C ASP A 169 19.86 -60.18 20.91
N GLY A 170 18.76 -60.88 21.22
CA GLY A 170 18.55 -61.44 22.57
C GLY A 170 17.15 -61.33 23.12
N VAL A 171 16.30 -62.32 22.83
CA VAL A 171 15.72 -63.32 23.77
C VAL A 171 15.11 -62.76 25.10
N PHE A 172 13.89 -62.82 25.20
CA PHE A 172 12.83 -63.38 26.05
C PHE A 172 11.52 -62.59 25.93
#